data_4bd5d8d9e65de06dfe7ebca7b065d467
#
_entry.id   4bd5d8d9e65de06dfe7ebca7b065d467
#
_cell.length_a   1.000
_cell.length_b   1.000
_cell.length_c   1.000
_cell.angle_alpha   90.00
_cell.angle_beta   90.00
_cell.angle_gamma   90.00
#
_symmetry.space_group_name_H-M   'P 1'
#
loop_
_entity.id
_entity.type
_entity.pdbx_description
1 polymer ?
#
loop_
_entity_poly.entity_id
_entity_poly.type
_entity_poly.pdbx_seq_one_letter_code
_entity_poly.pdbx_strand_id
1 'polypeptide(L)'
;MAVAIICLCGCAPDDIDISGYADQQIAIDGIDEDTVFVSIADMKALDCVTIKTESTSDKIGKVRATGPTLETVLAAKGADIKDIKKITFHGADDYEYSLKEDYIAEHDIILAFGIDKEPLDEEDAPCRIIIPESDSAYWLRMLDHINIEMK
;
A
#
# COMPACT_ATOMS: atom_id res chain seq x y z
N MET A 1 -16.88 -1.70 24.87
CA MET A 1 -16.90 -1.26 24.40
C MET A 1 -16.38 -0.55 23.67
N ALA A 2 -16.26 -0.11 23.21
CA ALA A 2 -15.96 0.45 22.43
C ALA A 2 -15.57 1.16 21.81
N VAL A 3 -15.35 1.52 21.74
CA VAL A 3 -14.98 2.14 21.16
C VAL A 3 -14.78 2.74 20.24
N ALA A 4 -14.73 2.71 19.86
CA ALA A 4 -14.49 3.07 18.89
C ALA A 4 -14.65 4.04 18.40
N ILE A 5 -14.89 4.32 18.38
CA ILE A 5 -15.10 5.10 17.94
C ILE A 5 -14.70 5.90 17.33
N ILE A 6 -14.51 6.14 17.32
CA ILE A 6 -14.09 6.78 16.91
C ILE A 6 -13.87 7.23 15.98
N CYS A 7 -13.59 7.15 15.69
CA CYS A 7 -13.24 7.41 14.76
C CYS A 7 -13.75 8.11 14.02
N LEU A 8 -14.19 8.10 14.13
CA LEU A 8 -14.76 8.63 13.55
C LEU A 8 -14.45 9.72 13.17
N CYS A 9 -13.93 10.03 13.46
CA CYS A 9 -13.52 11.11 13.01
C CYS A 9 -13.62 11.14 11.72
N GLY A 10 -13.88 10.21 11.39
CA GLY A 10 -14.30 10.17 10.31
C GLY A 10 -14.00 10.74 9.12
N CYS A 11 -13.04 10.74 8.77
CA CYS A 11 -12.76 11.16 7.47
C CYS A 11 -12.87 9.99 6.56
N ALA A 12 -13.90 9.93 5.79
CA ALA A 12 -13.99 8.96 4.72
C ALA A 12 -12.78 9.13 3.78
N PRO A 13 -12.24 8.04 3.25
CA PRO A 13 -11.17 8.13 2.27
C PRO A 13 -11.65 8.85 1.01
N ASP A 14 -10.73 9.49 0.31
CA ASP A 14 -11.05 10.13 -0.96
C ASP A 14 -11.57 9.10 -1.95
N ASP A 15 -12.56 9.50 -2.73
CA ASP A 15 -13.10 8.65 -3.79
C ASP A 15 -12.25 8.86 -5.05
N ILE A 16 -11.52 7.83 -5.44
CA ILE A 16 -10.58 7.88 -6.56
C ILE A 16 -11.16 7.09 -7.74
N ASP A 17 -11.16 7.69 -8.92
CA ASP A 17 -11.56 7.01 -10.14
C ASP A 17 -10.44 6.10 -10.62
N ILE A 18 -10.54 4.81 -10.34
CA ILE A 18 -9.54 3.82 -10.73
C ILE A 18 -9.89 3.10 -12.04
N SER A 19 -10.87 3.58 -12.79
CA SER A 19 -11.37 2.86 -13.98
C SER A 19 -10.29 2.52 -15.01
N GLY A 20 -9.21 3.29 -15.05
CA GLY A 20 -8.11 3.05 -15.98
C GLY A 20 -7.21 1.86 -15.61
N TYR A 21 -7.25 1.40 -14.35
CA TYR A 21 -6.39 0.32 -13.87
C TYR A 21 -7.05 -0.58 -12.82
N ALA A 22 -8.37 -0.54 -12.73
CA ALA A 22 -9.11 -1.30 -11.72
C ALA A 22 -8.89 -2.80 -11.82
N ASP A 23 -8.71 -3.31 -13.02
CA ASP A 23 -8.55 -4.75 -13.27
C ASP A 23 -7.11 -5.23 -13.16
N GLN A 24 -6.17 -4.33 -13.01
CA GLN A 24 -4.77 -4.73 -12.83
C GLN A 24 -4.60 -5.37 -11.47
N GLN A 25 -3.70 -6.34 -11.40
CA GLN A 25 -3.50 -7.14 -10.20
C GLN A 25 -2.08 -7.02 -9.69
N ILE A 26 -1.96 -7.15 -8.38
CA ILE A 26 -0.69 -7.25 -7.70
C ILE A 26 -0.54 -8.70 -7.24
N ALA A 27 0.57 -9.33 -7.60
CA ALA A 27 0.87 -10.69 -7.19
C ALA A 27 1.53 -10.68 -5.82
N ILE A 28 1.11 -11.58 -4.95
CA ILE A 28 1.69 -11.72 -3.61
C ILE A 28 2.14 -13.16 -3.43
N ASP A 29 3.43 -13.35 -3.25
CA ASP A 29 4.04 -14.65 -2.98
C ASP A 29 4.45 -14.73 -1.51
N GLY A 30 4.44 -15.94 -0.98
CA GLY A 30 4.94 -16.25 0.35
C GLY A 30 3.89 -16.36 1.43
N ILE A 31 2.64 -16.01 1.15
CA ILE A 31 1.55 -16.20 2.10
C ILE A 31 1.09 -17.65 2.08
N ASP A 32 1.00 -18.23 0.91
CA ASP A 32 0.46 -19.55 0.68
C ASP A 32 1.37 -20.28 -0.30
N GLU A 33 1.09 -21.55 -0.59
CA GLU A 33 1.87 -22.31 -1.56
C GLU A 33 1.81 -21.70 -2.95
N ASP A 34 0.67 -21.15 -3.31
CA ASP A 34 0.45 -20.52 -4.60
C ASP A 34 0.49 -19.01 -4.47
N THR A 35 0.81 -18.35 -5.57
CA THR A 35 0.71 -16.89 -5.66
C THR A 35 -0.74 -16.47 -5.49
N VAL A 36 -0.99 -15.50 -4.63
CA VAL A 36 -2.31 -14.90 -4.52
C VAL A 36 -2.30 -13.54 -5.21
N PHE A 37 -3.46 -13.11 -5.66
CA PHE A 37 -3.59 -11.86 -6.41
C PHE A 37 -4.62 -10.96 -5.76
N VAL A 38 -4.38 -9.66 -5.84
CA VAL A 38 -5.34 -8.65 -5.43
C VAL A 38 -5.45 -7.62 -6.55
N SER A 39 -6.67 -7.37 -7.03
CA SER A 39 -6.89 -6.33 -8.02
C SER A 39 -7.00 -4.97 -7.33
N ILE A 40 -6.83 -3.90 -8.10
CA ILE A 40 -7.01 -2.55 -7.55
C ILE A 40 -8.48 -2.34 -7.14
N ALA A 41 -9.42 -2.90 -7.89
CA ALA A 41 -10.83 -2.86 -7.52
C ALA A 41 -11.06 -3.55 -6.17
N ASP A 42 -10.43 -4.70 -5.93
CA ASP A 42 -10.52 -5.40 -4.65
C ASP A 42 -9.93 -4.55 -3.51
N MET A 43 -8.82 -3.88 -3.77
CA MET A 43 -8.19 -3.01 -2.79
C MET A 43 -9.09 -1.84 -2.41
N LYS A 44 -9.74 -1.24 -3.41
CA LYS A 44 -10.65 -0.12 -3.16
C LYS A 44 -11.85 -0.56 -2.31
N ALA A 45 -12.25 -1.81 -2.39
CA ALA A 45 -13.36 -2.35 -1.61
C ALA A 45 -12.99 -2.65 -0.14
N LEU A 46 -11.71 -2.68 0.19
CA LEU A 46 -11.25 -2.87 1.56
C LEU A 46 -11.35 -1.55 2.35
N ASP A 47 -11.06 -1.62 3.64
CA ASP A 47 -10.95 -0.42 4.46
C ASP A 47 -9.75 0.40 3.98
N CYS A 48 -10.02 1.55 3.41
CA CYS A 48 -9.00 2.44 2.90
C CYS A 48 -8.84 3.65 3.79
N VAL A 49 -7.68 4.29 3.69
CA VAL A 49 -7.40 5.53 4.40
C VAL A 49 -6.93 6.58 3.41
N THR A 50 -7.11 7.83 3.76
CA THR A 50 -6.46 8.95 3.08
C THR A 50 -5.58 9.63 4.11
N ILE A 51 -4.29 9.70 3.82
CA ILE A 51 -3.34 10.33 4.73
C ILE A 51 -2.57 11.42 4.00
N LYS A 52 -2.22 12.44 4.76
CA LYS A 52 -1.33 13.49 4.28
C LYS A 52 0.05 13.19 4.84
N THR A 53 1.04 13.16 4.00
CA THR A 53 2.40 12.89 4.42
C THR A 53 3.39 13.62 3.53
N GLU A 54 4.62 13.66 3.97
CA GLU A 54 5.70 14.33 3.27
C GLU A 54 6.92 13.42 3.26
N SER A 55 7.57 13.35 2.12
CA SER A 55 8.84 12.63 2.03
C SER A 55 9.90 13.39 2.82
N THR A 56 10.81 12.66 3.45
CA THR A 56 12.00 13.26 4.07
C THR A 56 13.00 13.72 3.03
N SER A 57 12.81 13.31 1.78
CA SER A 57 13.55 13.80 0.63
C SER A 57 12.89 15.05 0.09
N ASP A 58 13.64 16.07 -0.22
CA ASP A 58 13.10 17.37 -0.70
C ASP A 58 12.50 17.30 -2.09
N LYS A 59 12.56 16.14 -2.75
CA LYS A 59 12.18 16.03 -4.16
C LYS A 59 10.69 15.95 -4.42
N ILE A 60 9.91 15.43 -3.47
CA ILE A 60 8.50 15.14 -3.72
C ILE A 60 7.57 16.08 -2.97
N GLY A 61 7.93 16.48 -1.77
CA GLY A 61 7.06 17.34 -0.95
C GLY A 61 5.87 16.58 -0.38
N LYS A 62 4.80 17.32 -0.11
CA LYS A 62 3.61 16.78 0.54
C LYS A 62 2.70 16.09 -0.46
N VAL A 63 2.14 14.94 -0.05
CA VAL A 63 1.15 14.23 -0.83
C VAL A 63 -0.01 13.81 0.05
N ARG A 64 -1.16 13.60 -0.59
CA ARG A 64 -2.36 13.05 0.04
C ARG A 64 -2.59 11.68 -0.60
N ALA A 65 -2.29 10.61 0.12
CA ALA A 65 -2.31 9.25 -0.42
C ALA A 65 -3.57 8.52 0.02
N THR A 66 -4.20 7.82 -0.91
CA THR A 66 -5.44 7.06 -0.65
C THR A 66 -5.25 5.60 -1.04
N GLY A 67 -5.56 4.72 -0.13
CA GLY A 67 -5.52 3.27 -0.35
C GLY A 67 -5.57 2.51 0.96
N PRO A 68 -5.59 1.18 0.89
CA PRO A 68 -5.53 0.36 2.10
C PRO A 68 -4.10 0.31 2.62
N THR A 69 -3.96 0.00 3.92
CA THR A 69 -2.64 -0.33 4.46
C THR A 69 -2.24 -1.72 4.02
N LEU A 70 -0.94 -2.00 4.03
CA LEU A 70 -0.43 -3.34 3.77
C LEU A 70 -1.05 -4.35 4.73
N GLU A 71 -1.17 -3.99 6.00
CA GLU A 71 -1.80 -4.86 7.00
C GLU A 71 -3.21 -5.27 6.61
N THR A 72 -4.00 -4.32 6.12
CA THR A 72 -5.38 -4.57 5.68
C THR A 72 -5.41 -5.52 4.47
N VAL A 73 -4.54 -5.32 3.50
CA VAL A 73 -4.47 -6.18 2.32
C VAL A 73 -4.06 -7.60 2.71
N LEU A 74 -3.04 -7.74 3.55
CA LEU A 74 -2.56 -9.05 3.97
C LEU A 74 -3.61 -9.79 4.80
N ALA A 75 -4.30 -9.09 5.68
CA ALA A 75 -5.38 -9.68 6.48
C ALA A 75 -6.49 -10.21 5.58
N ALA A 76 -6.83 -9.50 4.51
CA ALA A 76 -7.83 -9.93 3.54
C ALA A 76 -7.40 -11.22 2.81
N LYS A 77 -6.11 -11.50 2.76
CA LYS A 77 -5.55 -12.71 2.14
C LYS A 77 -5.16 -13.78 3.17
N GLY A 78 -5.55 -13.58 4.43
CA GLY A 78 -5.33 -14.58 5.47
C GLY A 78 -3.96 -14.52 6.14
N ALA A 79 -3.21 -13.44 5.97
CA ALA A 79 -1.89 -13.28 6.57
C ALA A 79 -1.90 -12.21 7.64
N ASP A 80 -1.11 -12.41 8.69
CA ASP A 80 -0.91 -11.44 9.76
C ASP A 80 0.44 -10.76 9.55
N ILE A 81 0.43 -9.45 9.47
CA ILE A 81 1.64 -8.66 9.26
C ILE A 81 2.70 -8.91 10.35
N LYS A 82 2.26 -9.29 11.55
CA LYS A 82 3.16 -9.59 12.67
C LYS A 82 3.98 -10.86 12.46
N ASP A 83 3.54 -11.74 11.57
CA ASP A 83 4.21 -13.00 11.29
C ASP A 83 5.21 -12.88 10.16
N ILE A 84 5.42 -11.67 9.65
CA ILE A 84 6.30 -11.44 8.52
C ILE A 84 7.71 -11.11 8.99
N LYS A 85 8.68 -11.79 8.41
CA LYS A 85 10.09 -11.55 8.66
C LYS A 85 10.66 -10.50 7.72
N LYS A 86 10.24 -10.54 6.46
CA LYS A 86 10.77 -9.67 5.42
C LYS A 86 9.77 -9.52 4.30
N ILE A 87 9.69 -8.33 3.73
CA ILE A 87 8.88 -8.06 2.54
C ILE A 87 9.76 -7.44 1.48
N THR A 88 9.60 -7.88 0.23
CA THR A 88 10.21 -7.24 -0.92
C THR A 88 9.12 -6.72 -1.83
N PHE A 89 9.16 -5.43 -2.13
CA PHE A 89 8.26 -4.80 -3.10
C PHE A 89 8.98 -4.68 -4.43
N HIS A 90 8.26 -4.97 -5.50
CA HIS A 90 8.80 -4.96 -6.85
C HIS A 90 7.90 -4.15 -7.76
N GLY A 91 8.47 -3.18 -8.45
CA GLY A 91 7.76 -2.36 -9.42
C GLY A 91 7.96 -2.86 -10.84
N ALA A 92 7.04 -2.55 -11.72
CA ALA A 92 7.13 -2.93 -13.12
C ALA A 92 8.30 -2.25 -13.84
N ASP A 93 8.88 -1.21 -13.25
CA ASP A 93 10.07 -0.52 -13.74
C ASP A 93 11.38 -1.17 -13.27
N ASP A 94 11.30 -2.38 -12.70
CA ASP A 94 12.42 -3.16 -12.14
C ASP A 94 13.03 -2.58 -10.86
N TYR A 95 12.45 -1.53 -10.31
CA TYR A 95 12.88 -1.04 -9.00
C TYR A 95 12.34 -1.96 -7.91
N GLU A 96 13.19 -2.34 -6.97
CA GLU A 96 12.76 -3.15 -5.85
C GLU A 96 13.53 -2.79 -4.59
N TYR A 97 12.92 -3.06 -3.44
CA TYR A 97 13.59 -2.96 -2.16
C TYR A 97 12.91 -3.88 -1.14
N SER A 98 13.62 -4.15 -0.04
CA SER A 98 13.11 -5.02 1.01
C SER A 98 13.03 -4.28 2.34
N LEU A 99 12.06 -4.68 3.15
CA LEU A 99 11.89 -4.21 4.53
C LEU A 99 11.91 -5.39 5.48
N LYS A 100 12.62 -5.25 6.58
CA LYS A 100 12.68 -6.25 7.64
C LYS A 100 11.62 -6.02 8.69
N GLU A 101 11.39 -7.01 9.53
CA GLU A 101 10.31 -7.00 10.51
C GLU A 101 10.31 -5.77 11.42
N ASP A 102 11.47 -5.29 11.85
CA ASP A 102 11.56 -4.13 12.73
C ASP A 102 11.00 -2.89 12.07
N TYR A 103 11.35 -2.67 10.82
CA TYR A 103 10.86 -1.52 10.06
C TYR A 103 9.35 -1.64 9.81
N ILE A 104 8.90 -2.83 9.47
CA ILE A 104 7.49 -3.10 9.20
C ILE A 104 6.65 -2.82 10.46
N ALA A 105 7.17 -3.21 11.63
CA ALA A 105 6.45 -3.02 12.90
C ALA A 105 6.34 -1.54 13.30
N GLU A 106 7.26 -0.71 12.85
CA GLU A 106 7.33 0.69 13.27
C GLU A 106 6.70 1.68 12.28
N HIS A 107 6.32 1.23 11.09
CA HIS A 107 5.84 2.11 10.04
C HIS A 107 4.53 1.62 9.45
N ASP A 108 3.66 2.57 9.14
CA ASP A 108 2.48 2.29 8.32
C ASP A 108 2.91 2.26 6.86
N ILE A 109 2.40 1.29 6.13
CA ILE A 109 2.70 1.14 4.71
C ILE A 109 1.38 1.21 3.96
N ILE A 110 1.23 2.21 3.09
CA ILE A 110 0.00 2.44 2.34
C ILE A 110 0.21 1.94 0.91
N LEU A 111 -0.73 1.11 0.45
CA LEU A 111 -0.79 0.72 -0.96
C LEU A 111 -1.73 1.70 -1.64
N ALA A 112 -1.16 2.79 -2.13
CA ALA A 112 -1.95 3.91 -2.66
C ALA A 112 -2.36 3.67 -4.09
N PHE A 113 -3.65 3.82 -4.37
CA PHE A 113 -4.17 3.82 -5.74
C PHE A 113 -4.62 5.21 -6.17
N GLY A 114 -4.43 6.22 -5.34
CA GLY A 114 -4.72 7.60 -5.64
C GLY A 114 -3.82 8.54 -4.88
N ILE A 115 -3.46 9.66 -5.50
CA ILE A 115 -2.63 10.70 -4.91
C ILE A 115 -3.30 12.05 -5.17
N ASP A 116 -3.39 12.88 -4.13
CA ASP A 116 -3.95 14.25 -4.23
C ASP A 116 -5.35 14.28 -4.86
N LYS A 117 -6.18 13.29 -4.47
CA LYS A 117 -7.57 13.12 -4.94
C LYS A 117 -7.70 12.69 -6.38
N GLU A 118 -6.59 12.37 -7.04
CA GLU A 118 -6.57 12.02 -8.45
C GLU A 118 -6.16 10.56 -8.65
N PRO A 119 -6.59 9.93 -9.75
CA PRO A 119 -6.04 8.62 -10.10
C PRO A 119 -4.56 8.72 -10.39
N LEU A 120 -3.87 7.60 -10.25
CA LEU A 120 -2.44 7.53 -10.58
C LEU A 120 -2.25 7.65 -12.10
N ASP A 121 -1.18 8.32 -12.49
CA ASP A 121 -0.81 8.41 -13.90
C ASP A 121 -0.11 7.11 -14.36
N GLU A 122 0.24 7.05 -15.64
CA GLU A 122 0.86 5.86 -16.22
C GLU A 122 2.19 5.49 -15.58
N GLU A 123 2.89 6.47 -15.03
CA GLU A 123 4.20 6.24 -14.41
C GLU A 123 4.07 5.65 -13.00
N ASP A 124 2.93 5.83 -12.37
CA ASP A 124 2.71 5.41 -10.98
C ASP A 124 1.73 4.23 -10.86
N ALA A 125 0.81 4.09 -11.82
CA ALA A 125 -0.22 3.05 -11.77
C ALA A 125 0.37 1.64 -11.92
N PRO A 126 -0.25 0.64 -11.32
CA PRO A 126 -1.57 0.66 -10.70
C PRO A 126 -1.56 1.00 -9.22
N CYS A 127 -0.41 0.96 -8.59
CA CYS A 127 -0.31 1.16 -7.15
C CYS A 127 1.05 1.70 -6.77
N ARG A 128 1.05 2.58 -5.80
CA ARG A 128 2.28 3.17 -5.29
C ARG A 128 2.42 2.87 -3.80
N ILE A 129 3.63 2.52 -3.38
CA ILE A 129 3.91 2.37 -1.95
C ILE A 129 4.16 3.76 -1.38
N ILE A 130 3.45 4.10 -0.33
CA ILE A 130 3.68 5.33 0.44
C ILE A 130 3.91 4.95 1.89
N ILE A 131 5.08 5.28 2.39
CA ILE A 131 5.42 5.10 3.81
C ILE A 131 5.54 6.49 4.41
N PRO A 132 4.61 6.89 5.30
CA PRO A 132 4.61 8.23 5.85
C PRO A 132 5.95 8.62 6.49
N GLU A 133 6.38 9.84 6.22
CA GLU A 133 7.58 10.42 6.82
C GLU A 133 8.86 9.65 6.55
N SER A 134 8.93 8.98 5.40
CA SER A 134 10.11 8.24 4.97
C SER A 134 10.72 8.88 3.74
N ASP A 135 11.93 8.42 3.38
CA ASP A 135 12.59 8.84 2.15
C ASP A 135 11.78 8.38 0.92
N SER A 136 11.74 9.22 -0.10
CA SER A 136 11.04 8.89 -1.35
C SER A 136 11.57 7.65 -2.06
N ALA A 137 12.76 7.19 -1.70
CA ALA A 137 13.28 5.92 -2.22
C ALA A 137 12.41 4.74 -1.82
N TYR A 138 11.65 4.85 -0.73
CA TYR A 138 10.69 3.84 -0.31
C TYR A 138 9.32 3.99 -0.96
N TRP A 139 9.09 5.08 -1.69
CA TRP A 139 7.83 5.35 -2.35
C TRP A 139 7.83 4.76 -3.76
N LEU A 140 7.91 3.43 -3.81
CA LEU A 140 7.98 2.68 -5.05
C LEU A 140 6.74 2.95 -5.91
N ARG A 141 6.96 3.01 -7.22
CA ARG A 141 5.92 3.21 -8.24
C ARG A 141 5.59 1.91 -8.92
N MET A 142 4.43 1.84 -9.54
CA MET A 142 4.06 0.72 -10.42
C MET A 142 4.18 -0.63 -9.73
N LEU A 143 3.75 -0.70 -8.48
CA LEU A 143 3.82 -1.95 -7.73
C LEU A 143 3.10 -3.06 -8.47
N ASP A 144 3.78 -4.16 -8.76
CA ASP A 144 3.18 -5.31 -9.41
C ASP A 144 3.38 -6.62 -8.64
N HIS A 145 4.32 -6.65 -7.72
CA HIS A 145 4.64 -7.89 -7.01
C HIS A 145 5.12 -7.60 -5.58
N ILE A 146 4.61 -8.39 -4.66
CA ILE A 146 5.03 -8.39 -3.26
C ILE A 146 5.50 -9.79 -2.92
N ASN A 147 6.74 -9.90 -2.44
CA ASN A 147 7.30 -11.17 -2.02
C ASN A 147 7.44 -11.16 -0.50
N ILE A 148 6.82 -12.13 0.16
CA ILE A 148 6.77 -12.18 1.61
C ILE A 148 7.54 -13.39 2.12
N GLU A 149 8.40 -13.15 3.10
CA GLU A 149 9.08 -14.20 3.84
C GLU A 149 8.50 -14.22 5.25
N MET A 150 7.89 -15.33 5.63
CA MET A 150 7.29 -15.49 6.95
C MET A 150 8.33 -15.92 7.98
N LYS A 151 8.06 -15.60 9.25
CA LYS A 151 8.91 -16.03 10.36
C LYS A 151 8.96 -17.52 10.51
#